data_a6f62859288b881885eda9e3f95a0075
#
_entry.id   a6f62859288b881885eda9e3f95a0075
#
_cell.length_a   1.000
_cell.length_b   1.000
_cell.length_c   1.000
_cell.angle_alpha   90.00
_cell.angle_beta   90.00
_cell.angle_gamma   90.00
#
_symmetry.space_group_name_H-M   'P 1'
#
loop_
_entity.id
_entity.type
_entity.pdbx_description
1 polymer ?
#
loop_
_entity_poly.entity_id
_entity_poly.type
_entity_poly.pdbx_seq_one_letter_code
_entity_poly.pdbx_strand_id
1 'polypeptide(L)'
;MRMAARRMGLAMQLIPQEWPHWLPTEPPSPCPQYHRPRSGRAPDLWVYWQMEAGVWVNQWREPCEDPRLLAQFRTLPADVYKVEAGQQLLAVYWAERGEPEVLQRIAAVLKALA
;
A
#
# COMPACT_ATOMS: atom_id res chain seq x y z
N MET A 1 11.98 12.55 -1.13
CA MET A 1 11.24 11.37 -0.64
C MET A 1 11.62 10.10 -1.36
N ARG A 2 11.68 10.12 -2.68
CA ARG A 2 12.04 8.93 -3.47
C ARG A 2 13.47 8.44 -3.22
N MET A 3 14.40 9.34 -3.03
CA MET A 3 15.78 8.97 -2.69
C MET A 3 15.85 8.34 -1.30
N ALA A 4 15.09 8.87 -0.35
CA ALA A 4 15.03 8.29 0.99
C ALA A 4 14.42 6.88 0.96
N ALA A 5 13.41 6.65 0.10
CA ALA A 5 12.83 5.33 -0.08
C ALA A 5 13.87 4.33 -0.56
N ARG A 6 14.70 4.72 -1.52
CA ARG A 6 15.78 3.88 -2.02
C ARG A 6 16.74 3.44 -0.91
N ARG A 7 17.09 4.37 -0.02
CA ARG A 7 17.96 4.08 1.13
C ARG A 7 17.32 3.11 2.09
N MET A 8 16.01 3.03 2.11
CA MET A 8 15.25 2.09 2.96
C MET A 8 15.01 0.75 2.29
N GLY A 9 15.59 0.52 1.09
CA GLY A 9 15.40 -0.72 0.35
C GLY A 9 14.11 -0.78 -0.43
N LEU A 10 13.47 0.37 -0.68
CA LEU A 10 12.23 0.44 -1.46
C LEU A 10 12.52 0.88 -2.88
N ALA A 11 11.80 0.33 -3.83
CA ALA A 11 11.79 0.81 -5.21
C ALA A 11 10.49 1.58 -5.44
N MET A 12 10.49 2.46 -6.44
CA MET A 12 9.38 3.33 -6.75
C MET A 12 9.11 3.33 -8.25
N GLN A 13 7.84 3.27 -8.61
CA GLN A 13 7.39 3.36 -10.00
C GLN A 13 6.13 4.19 -10.08
N LEU A 14 5.85 4.73 -11.26
CA LEU A 14 4.56 5.31 -11.58
C LEU A 14 3.79 4.27 -12.39
N ILE A 15 2.70 3.77 -11.84
CA ILE A 15 1.95 2.66 -12.43
C ILE A 15 0.55 3.12 -12.81
N PRO A 16 0.15 2.99 -14.09
CA PRO A 16 -1.24 3.26 -14.47
C PRO A 16 -2.19 2.34 -13.71
N GLN A 17 -3.30 2.87 -13.25
CA GLN A 17 -4.26 2.15 -12.44
C GLN A 17 -5.67 2.32 -12.99
N GLU A 18 -6.42 1.23 -12.97
CA GLU A 18 -7.87 1.26 -13.13
C GLU A 18 -8.47 1.12 -11.74
N TRP A 19 -8.88 2.26 -11.17
CA TRP A 19 -9.41 2.27 -9.82
C TRP A 19 -10.83 1.73 -9.78
N PRO A 20 -11.20 1.02 -8.69
CA PRO A 20 -12.58 0.56 -8.57
C PRO A 20 -13.57 1.71 -8.62
N HIS A 21 -14.67 1.51 -9.34
CA HIS A 21 -15.67 2.56 -9.51
C HIS A 21 -16.37 2.97 -8.21
N TRP A 22 -16.32 2.12 -7.21
CA TRP A 22 -16.97 2.37 -5.93
C TRP A 22 -16.13 3.18 -4.95
N LEU A 23 -14.89 3.54 -5.31
CA LEU A 23 -14.11 4.44 -4.46
C LEU A 23 -14.77 5.82 -4.43
N PRO A 24 -14.87 6.46 -3.24
CA PRO A 24 -15.50 7.79 -3.14
C PRO A 24 -14.84 8.85 -3.97
N THR A 25 -13.52 8.77 -4.13
CA THR A 25 -12.75 9.67 -4.98
C THR A 25 -11.82 8.82 -5.83
N GLU A 26 -11.59 9.25 -7.07
CA GLU A 26 -10.67 8.54 -7.96
C GLU A 26 -9.25 9.02 -7.72
N PRO A 27 -8.34 8.13 -7.25
CA PRO A 27 -6.94 8.50 -7.11
C PRO A 27 -6.30 8.76 -8.48
N PRO A 28 -5.09 9.34 -8.50
CA PRO A 28 -4.43 9.62 -9.77
C PRO A 28 -4.03 8.35 -10.53
N SER A 29 -3.94 8.48 -11.84
CA SER A 29 -3.35 7.47 -12.70
C SER A 29 -2.49 8.17 -13.75
N PRO A 30 -1.18 7.85 -13.87
CA PRO A 30 -0.49 6.84 -13.07
C PRO A 30 -0.34 7.24 -11.61
N CYS A 31 -0.21 6.24 -10.76
CA CYS A 31 -0.09 6.45 -9.32
C CYS A 31 1.29 6.04 -8.83
N PRO A 32 1.92 6.81 -7.93
CA PRO A 32 3.17 6.39 -7.31
C PRO A 32 2.98 5.09 -6.54
N GLN A 33 3.86 4.12 -6.83
CA GLN A 33 3.89 2.83 -6.16
C GLN A 33 5.24 2.66 -5.51
N TYR A 34 5.25 2.39 -4.20
CA TYR A 34 6.47 2.03 -3.48
C TYR A 34 6.38 0.56 -3.13
N HIS A 35 7.44 -0.19 -3.44
CA HIS A 35 7.40 -1.64 -3.25
C HIS A 35 8.74 -2.19 -2.78
N ARG A 36 8.68 -3.41 -2.25
CA ARG A 36 9.85 -4.21 -1.94
C ARG A 36 9.58 -5.67 -2.28
N PRO A 37 10.64 -6.46 -2.52
CA PRO A 37 10.47 -7.89 -2.76
C PRO A 37 9.86 -8.58 -1.54
N ARG A 38 9.00 -9.55 -1.79
CA ARG A 38 8.51 -10.43 -0.73
C ARG A 38 9.55 -11.51 -0.45
N SER A 39 9.76 -11.79 0.83
CA SER A 39 10.72 -12.80 1.24
C SER A 39 10.04 -14.15 1.37
N GLY A 40 10.79 -15.22 1.08
CA GLY A 40 10.36 -16.58 1.34
C GLY A 40 9.27 -17.08 0.41
N ARG A 41 8.53 -18.05 0.92
CA ARG A 41 7.49 -18.76 0.18
C ARG A 41 6.10 -18.28 0.55
N ALA A 42 5.89 -17.00 0.71
CA ALA A 42 4.62 -16.50 1.15
C ALA A 42 3.71 -16.30 -0.05
N PRO A 43 2.85 -17.23 -0.36
CA PRO A 43 2.01 -17.15 -1.54
C PRO A 43 0.70 -16.41 -1.30
N ASP A 44 0.51 -15.84 -0.13
CA ASP A 44 -0.73 -15.11 0.16
C ASP A 44 -0.85 -13.91 -0.75
N LEU A 45 -1.74 -14.01 -1.70
CA LEU A 45 -2.04 -12.91 -2.64
C LEU A 45 -3.28 -12.20 -2.12
N TRP A 46 -3.15 -10.89 -1.96
CA TRP A 46 -4.28 -10.08 -1.53
C TRP A 46 -4.09 -8.64 -1.99
N VAL A 47 -5.20 -7.92 -2.04
CA VAL A 47 -5.22 -6.49 -2.32
C VAL A 47 -6.33 -5.85 -1.52
N TYR A 48 -6.02 -4.71 -0.89
CA TYR A 48 -6.99 -3.92 -0.14
C TYR A 48 -6.88 -2.46 -0.53
N TRP A 49 -8.02 -1.82 -0.70
CA TRP A 49 -8.13 -0.39 -0.95
C TRP A 49 -8.62 0.31 0.30
N GLN A 50 -8.09 1.49 0.56
CA GLN A 50 -8.62 2.33 1.63
C GLN A 50 -9.79 3.14 1.07
N MET A 51 -11.01 2.66 1.34
CA MET A 51 -12.22 3.26 0.81
C MET A 51 -12.53 4.60 1.50
N GLU A 52 -12.31 4.64 2.82
CA GLU A 52 -12.36 5.83 3.66
C GLU A 52 -11.20 5.73 4.63
N ALA A 53 -10.89 6.84 5.31
CA ALA A 53 -9.79 6.82 6.28
C ALA A 53 -9.97 5.69 7.29
N GLY A 54 -9.04 4.74 7.29
CA GLY A 54 -9.07 3.61 8.21
C GLY A 54 -9.99 2.47 7.81
N VAL A 55 -10.65 2.54 6.66
CA VAL A 55 -11.56 1.48 6.18
C VAL A 55 -10.93 0.78 4.98
N TRP A 56 -10.49 -0.44 5.19
CA TRP A 56 -9.77 -1.23 4.18
C TRP A 56 -10.65 -2.37 3.69
N VAL A 57 -10.86 -2.43 2.38
CA VAL A 57 -11.74 -3.41 1.74
C VAL A 57 -11.07 -4.03 0.52
N ASN A 58 -11.49 -5.25 0.18
CA ASN A 58 -11.01 -5.94 -1.01
C ASN A 58 -11.82 -5.54 -2.25
N GLN A 59 -11.59 -6.23 -3.38
CA GLN A 59 -12.26 -5.89 -4.64
C GLN A 59 -13.79 -6.09 -4.60
N TRP A 60 -14.29 -6.85 -3.65
CA TRP A 60 -15.74 -7.04 -3.47
C TRP A 60 -16.30 -6.15 -2.38
N ARG A 61 -15.53 -5.18 -1.92
CA ARG A 61 -15.85 -4.26 -0.82
C ARG A 61 -16.08 -4.96 0.52
N GLU A 62 -15.50 -6.14 0.67
CA GLU A 62 -15.52 -6.82 1.95
C GLU A 62 -14.41 -6.27 2.84
N PRO A 63 -14.71 -5.96 4.12
CA PRO A 63 -13.68 -5.40 5.00
C PRO A 63 -12.59 -6.43 5.28
N CYS A 64 -11.36 -5.92 5.43
CA CYS A 64 -10.24 -6.73 5.87
C CYS A 64 -10.50 -7.21 7.29
N GLU A 65 -10.44 -8.52 7.51
CA GLU A 65 -10.67 -9.12 8.83
C GLU A 65 -9.40 -9.75 9.42
N ASP A 66 -8.29 -9.69 8.72
CA ASP A 66 -7.03 -10.24 9.19
C ASP A 66 -6.41 -9.27 10.21
N PRO A 67 -6.31 -9.67 11.50
CA PRO A 67 -5.79 -8.76 12.53
C PRO A 67 -4.33 -8.35 12.27
N ARG A 68 -3.53 -9.22 11.66
CA ARG A 68 -2.14 -8.93 11.35
C ARG A 68 -2.04 -7.81 10.32
N LEU A 69 -2.87 -7.88 9.28
CA LEU A 69 -2.90 -6.85 8.26
C LEU A 69 -3.47 -5.54 8.80
N LEU A 70 -4.58 -5.63 9.56
CA LEU A 70 -5.22 -4.44 10.13
C LEU A 70 -4.29 -3.68 11.08
N ALA A 71 -3.50 -4.41 11.89
CA ALA A 71 -2.55 -3.77 12.80
C ALA A 71 -1.56 -2.90 12.01
N GLN A 72 -1.13 -3.36 10.85
CA GLN A 72 -0.21 -2.61 10.01
C GLN A 72 -0.92 -1.48 9.25
N PHE A 73 -2.08 -1.76 8.67
CA PHE A 73 -2.82 -0.77 7.91
C PHE A 73 -3.22 0.45 8.74
N ARG A 74 -3.46 0.25 10.05
CA ARG A 74 -3.83 1.36 10.95
C ARG A 74 -2.74 2.41 11.08
N THR A 75 -1.50 2.07 10.76
CA THR A 75 -0.39 3.01 10.84
C THR A 75 -0.23 3.83 9.55
N LEU A 76 -0.96 3.48 8.50
CA LEU A 76 -0.85 4.14 7.20
C LEU A 76 -1.72 5.40 7.17
N PRO A 77 -1.25 6.47 6.49
CA PRO A 77 -2.03 7.69 6.37
C PRO A 77 -3.22 7.53 5.41
N ALA A 78 -4.15 8.48 5.48
CA ALA A 78 -5.37 8.44 4.66
C ALA A 78 -5.11 8.55 3.16
N ASP A 79 -3.95 9.05 2.74
CA ASP A 79 -3.61 9.18 1.33
C ASP A 79 -2.91 7.94 0.75
N VAL A 80 -2.88 6.84 1.49
CA VAL A 80 -2.54 5.53 0.94
C VAL A 80 -3.81 4.93 0.36
N TYR A 81 -3.81 4.73 -0.94
CA TYR A 81 -5.02 4.29 -1.66
C TYR A 81 -5.17 2.78 -1.68
N LYS A 82 -4.05 2.06 -1.75
CA LYS A 82 -4.07 0.62 -1.98
C LYS A 82 -2.80 -0.02 -1.45
N VAL A 83 -2.94 -1.22 -0.88
CA VAL A 83 -1.81 -2.10 -0.54
C VAL A 83 -2.05 -3.43 -1.23
N GLU A 84 -1.03 -3.93 -1.92
CA GLU A 84 -1.15 -5.13 -2.73
C GLU A 84 -0.01 -6.09 -2.47
N ALA A 85 -0.35 -7.35 -2.19
CA ALA A 85 0.62 -8.43 -2.07
C ALA A 85 0.54 -9.33 -3.30
N GLY A 86 1.52 -9.20 -4.18
CA GLY A 86 1.68 -10.08 -5.33
C GLY A 86 2.59 -11.26 -4.99
N GLN A 87 2.90 -12.07 -5.99
CA GLN A 87 3.78 -13.22 -5.80
C GLN A 87 5.21 -12.79 -5.42
N GLN A 88 5.69 -11.72 -6.00
CA GLN A 88 7.07 -11.29 -5.87
C GLN A 88 7.25 -9.97 -5.13
N LEU A 89 6.24 -9.12 -5.14
CA LEU A 89 6.34 -7.77 -4.60
C LEU A 89 5.20 -7.48 -3.63
N LEU A 90 5.53 -6.68 -2.62
CA LEU A 90 4.54 -6.04 -1.76
C LEU A 90 4.60 -4.54 -2.05
N ALA A 91 3.46 -3.94 -2.35
CA ALA A 91 3.38 -2.58 -2.88
C ALA A 91 2.36 -1.73 -2.15
N VAL A 92 2.69 -0.45 -1.99
CA VAL A 92 1.79 0.59 -1.48
C VAL A 92 1.63 1.64 -2.57
N TYR A 93 0.39 2.02 -2.84
CA TYR A 93 0.04 3.09 -3.79
C TYR A 93 -0.48 4.27 -2.98
N TRP A 94 0.16 5.43 -3.12
CA TRP A 94 -0.15 6.58 -2.27
C TRP A 94 0.17 7.91 -2.96
N ALA A 95 -0.24 9.01 -2.31
CA ALA A 95 -0.10 10.35 -2.91
C ALA A 95 1.31 10.94 -2.76
N GLU A 96 2.23 10.25 -2.09
CA GLU A 96 3.58 10.77 -1.82
C GLU A 96 3.56 12.09 -1.04
N ARG A 97 2.64 12.24 -0.11
CA ARG A 97 2.53 13.46 0.71
C ARG A 97 2.88 13.17 2.14
N GLY A 98 3.38 14.18 2.82
CA GLY A 98 3.62 14.12 4.26
C GLY A 98 5.07 14.31 4.61
N GLU A 99 5.32 14.25 5.91
CA GLU A 99 6.64 14.41 6.49
C GLU A 99 7.46 13.12 6.31
N PRO A 100 8.78 13.18 6.53
CA PRO A 100 9.62 11.98 6.43
C PRO A 100 9.14 10.80 7.27
N GLU A 101 8.46 11.06 8.39
CA GLU A 101 7.91 10.02 9.25
C GLU A 101 6.87 9.17 8.54
N VAL A 102 6.14 9.74 7.58
CA VAL A 102 5.15 9.00 6.79
C VAL A 102 5.85 7.93 5.97
N LEU A 103 6.96 8.28 5.33
CA LEU A 103 7.74 7.30 4.56
C LEU A 103 8.27 6.19 5.46
N GLN A 104 8.72 6.53 6.67
CA GLN A 104 9.19 5.54 7.63
C GLN A 104 8.08 4.56 8.02
N ARG A 105 6.86 5.05 8.20
CA ARG A 105 5.70 4.17 8.48
C ARG A 105 5.40 3.24 7.31
N ILE A 106 5.42 3.76 6.09
CA ILE A 106 5.20 2.95 4.90
C ILE A 106 6.28 1.88 4.78
N ALA A 107 7.54 2.25 4.98
CA ALA A 107 8.64 1.31 4.94
C ALA A 107 8.49 0.22 6.02
N ALA A 108 8.07 0.60 7.21
CA ALA A 108 7.86 -0.35 8.30
C ALA A 108 6.74 -1.35 7.99
N VAL A 109 5.63 -0.88 7.41
CA VAL A 109 4.52 -1.74 7.00
C VAL A 109 4.98 -2.72 5.92
N LEU A 110 5.68 -2.23 4.91
CA LEU A 110 6.18 -3.09 3.84
C LEU A 110 7.14 -4.14 4.37
N LYS A 111 8.02 -3.75 5.30
CA LYS A 111 8.94 -4.70 5.92
C LYS A 111 8.22 -5.75 6.75
N ALA A 112 7.20 -5.34 7.50
CA ALA A 112 6.46 -6.24 8.38
C ALA A 112 5.65 -7.27 7.60
N LEU A 113 5.13 -6.89 6.44
CA LEU A 113 4.23 -7.74 5.66
C LEU A 113 4.90 -8.46 4.49
N ALA A 114 6.13 -8.11 4.17
CA ALA A 114 6.84 -8.71 3.02
C ALA A 114 7.27 -10.17 3.25
#